data_4898d0d127827a53eaa458502a68ab5b
#
_entry.id   4898d0d127827a53eaa458502a68ab5b
#
_cell.length_a   1.000
_cell.length_b   1.000
_cell.length_c   1.000
_cell.angle_alpha   90.00
_cell.angle_beta   90.00
_cell.angle_gamma   90.00
#
_symmetry.space_group_name_H-M   'P 1'
#
loop_
_entity.id
_entity.type
_entity.pdbx_description
1 polymer ?
#
loop_
_entity_poly.entity_id
_entity_poly.type
_entity_poly.pdbx_seq_one_letter_code
_entity_poly.pdbx_strand_id
1 'polypeptide(L)'
;MLMESSVSGIVPEDMPLISSSFTDHSLIAEHGMYVLVKAKRLGKWFKLKALSGQFASDRLHRELLKKEFELGFPLEHPNVVRTYDFIQDSELGDCIVQEYVQGARLDEWLPTASKKARRRAVGQILDAMAYFHAQGVVHRDLKPSNILVTDNGSDVKIIDFGLSDADRYAILKQPAGTEGFSAPEQLGNASDAGKGDSGAANPSPAGSHTDVRADIYSFGRILPLFRLGGVYSRIARKASASDPKKRYANVEEIRSEIRRAHIPAVACGSVLFLLLVAGGVFAVVSYRHKVAALDESLRQYEQKVADFDERVSQFEAKVSEFEAEKAEFSETYSQWKDNTAKQTIFEVAKKQMEKSIDAYYAPMMEKVKSPSCDIASISSWVYQYMTDNLIQEYVRKTINECSGRYSLDSRTEQQLKLAADGYNAEAYGRYAELFKKRSDEWQAAMTASSEAR
;
A
#
# COMPACT_ATOMS: atom_id res chain seq x y z
N MET A 1 9.21 -11.12 -58.93
CA MET A 1 10.64 -11.03 -58.55
C MET A 1 10.71 -10.00 -57.44
N LEU A 2 10.45 -10.42 -56.22
CA LEU A 2 10.44 -9.58 -55.00
C LEU A 2 11.82 -9.70 -54.35
N MET A 3 12.51 -8.59 -54.22
CA MET A 3 13.76 -8.51 -53.49
C MET A 3 13.48 -8.49 -52.00
N GLU A 4 13.87 -9.54 -51.30
CA GLU A 4 14.03 -9.55 -49.83
C GLU A 4 15.29 -8.75 -49.50
N SER A 5 15.11 -7.59 -48.86
CA SER A 5 16.18 -6.86 -48.20
C SER A 5 16.31 -7.36 -46.78
N SER A 6 17.26 -8.25 -46.57
CA SER A 6 17.74 -8.67 -45.25
C SER A 6 18.39 -7.48 -44.52
N VAL A 7 17.73 -6.90 -43.54
CA VAL A 7 18.37 -5.99 -42.59
C VAL A 7 19.09 -6.84 -41.55
N SER A 8 20.37 -7.10 -41.77
CA SER A 8 21.27 -7.61 -40.75
C SER A 8 21.64 -6.45 -39.82
N GLY A 9 20.88 -6.28 -38.74
CA GLY A 9 21.28 -5.39 -37.65
C GLY A 9 22.56 -5.96 -37.00
N ILE A 10 23.66 -5.26 -37.13
CA ILE A 10 24.89 -5.53 -36.41
C ILE A 10 24.62 -5.22 -34.94
N VAL A 11 24.35 -6.25 -34.14
CA VAL A 11 24.43 -6.15 -32.69
C VAL A 11 25.94 -6.11 -32.36
N PRO A 12 26.46 -5.09 -31.65
CA PRO A 12 27.86 -5.09 -31.25
C PRO A 12 28.12 -6.33 -30.37
N GLU A 13 29.07 -7.18 -30.78
CA GLU A 13 29.45 -8.41 -30.05
C GLU A 13 30.07 -8.15 -28.66
N ASP A 14 30.32 -6.90 -28.29
CA ASP A 14 30.97 -6.49 -27.03
C ASP A 14 30.03 -5.81 -26.00
N MET A 15 28.72 -5.88 -26.16
CA MET A 15 27.87 -5.51 -25.03
C MET A 15 27.90 -6.64 -24.01
N PRO A 16 28.38 -6.40 -22.77
CA PRO A 16 28.28 -7.40 -21.73
C PRO A 16 26.81 -7.75 -21.55
N LEU A 17 26.44 -8.98 -21.87
CA LEU A 17 25.14 -9.52 -21.54
C LEU A 17 24.96 -9.32 -20.04
N ILE A 18 24.12 -8.38 -19.66
CA ILE A 18 23.77 -8.20 -18.24
C ILE A 18 23.17 -9.52 -17.81
N SER A 19 23.93 -10.31 -17.06
CA SER A 19 23.46 -11.59 -16.56
C SER A 19 22.17 -11.35 -15.77
N SER A 20 21.06 -11.83 -16.29
CA SER A 20 19.76 -11.80 -15.59
C SER A 20 19.68 -12.86 -14.49
N SER A 21 20.72 -13.70 -14.36
CA SER A 21 20.82 -14.76 -13.35
C SER A 21 21.02 -14.19 -11.93
N PHE A 22 20.53 -14.92 -10.96
CA PHE A 22 20.81 -14.64 -9.56
C PHE A 22 22.24 -15.07 -9.20
N THR A 23 22.88 -14.30 -8.33
CA THR A 23 24.23 -14.54 -7.80
C THR A 23 24.21 -14.38 -6.27
N ASP A 24 25.35 -14.66 -5.63
CA ASP A 24 25.53 -14.45 -4.18
C ASP A 24 24.47 -15.17 -3.32
N HIS A 25 24.15 -16.43 -3.68
CA HIS A 25 23.19 -17.23 -2.95
C HIS A 25 23.64 -17.43 -1.50
N SER A 26 22.76 -17.13 -0.55
CA SER A 26 23.00 -17.31 0.88
C SER A 26 21.72 -17.87 1.53
N LEU A 27 21.84 -19.01 2.17
CA LEU A 27 20.74 -19.67 2.85
C LEU A 27 20.21 -18.76 3.98
N ILE A 28 18.90 -18.45 3.95
CA ILE A 28 18.19 -17.76 5.03
C ILE A 28 17.66 -18.79 6.02
N ALA A 29 16.93 -19.79 5.51
CA ALA A 29 16.33 -20.84 6.32
C ALA A 29 15.93 -22.03 5.44
N GLU A 30 15.90 -23.20 6.04
CA GLU A 30 15.24 -24.38 5.50
C GLU A 30 14.16 -24.80 6.51
N HIS A 31 12.92 -24.86 6.09
CA HIS A 31 11.80 -25.17 6.97
C HIS A 31 10.69 -25.92 6.22
N GLY A 32 10.38 -27.11 6.71
CA GLY A 32 9.38 -27.98 6.10
C GLY A 32 9.73 -28.32 4.67
N MET A 33 8.86 -27.96 3.72
CA MET A 33 9.07 -28.26 2.30
C MET A 33 9.83 -27.15 1.55
N TYR A 34 10.17 -26.04 2.21
CA TYR A 34 10.77 -24.87 1.57
C TYR A 34 12.20 -24.63 1.97
N VAL A 35 12.99 -24.18 1.00
CA VAL A 35 14.27 -23.54 1.21
C VAL A 35 14.16 -22.07 0.84
N LEU A 36 14.63 -21.18 1.71
CA LEU A 36 14.62 -19.74 1.54
C LEU A 36 16.05 -19.26 1.37
N VAL A 37 16.33 -18.61 0.27
CA VAL A 37 17.68 -18.15 -0.10
C VAL A 37 17.63 -16.65 -0.37
N LYS A 38 18.63 -15.92 0.15
CA LYS A 38 18.92 -14.56 -0.24
C LYS A 38 19.85 -14.62 -1.45
N ALA A 39 19.50 -13.94 -2.53
CA ALA A 39 20.30 -13.89 -3.74
C ALA A 39 20.29 -12.49 -4.33
N LYS A 40 21.27 -12.20 -5.17
CA LYS A 40 21.48 -10.87 -5.75
C LYS A 40 21.23 -10.90 -7.25
N ARG A 41 20.51 -9.93 -7.77
CA ARG A 41 20.33 -9.72 -9.21
C ARG A 41 20.46 -8.23 -9.52
N LEU A 42 21.36 -7.85 -10.43
CA LEU A 42 21.60 -6.47 -10.83
C LEU A 42 21.86 -5.54 -9.63
N GLY A 43 22.67 -6.00 -8.67
CA GLY A 43 23.03 -5.22 -7.49
C GLY A 43 21.99 -5.17 -6.36
N LYS A 44 20.79 -5.69 -6.58
CA LYS A 44 19.67 -5.70 -5.61
C LYS A 44 19.49 -7.09 -5.00
N TRP A 45 19.18 -7.14 -3.70
CA TRP A 45 18.88 -8.38 -2.98
C TRP A 45 17.40 -8.78 -3.13
N PHE A 46 17.21 -10.09 -3.30
CA PHE A 46 15.91 -10.75 -3.37
C PHE A 46 15.88 -11.94 -2.42
N LYS A 47 14.68 -12.36 -2.07
CA LYS A 47 14.44 -13.64 -1.43
C LYS A 47 13.91 -14.61 -2.49
N LEU A 48 14.60 -15.73 -2.66
CA LEU A 48 14.14 -16.85 -3.46
C LEU A 48 13.52 -17.88 -2.52
N LYS A 49 12.27 -18.28 -2.80
CA LYS A 49 11.56 -19.35 -2.09
C LYS A 49 11.42 -20.52 -3.06
N ALA A 50 12.10 -21.61 -2.75
CA ALA A 50 12.10 -22.83 -3.55
C ALA A 50 11.63 -24.02 -2.71
N LEU A 51 11.40 -25.16 -3.35
CA LEU A 51 11.17 -26.43 -2.67
C LEU A 51 12.49 -27.05 -2.23
N SER A 52 12.52 -27.64 -1.04
CA SER A 52 13.68 -28.42 -0.61
C SER A 52 13.84 -29.69 -1.48
N GLY A 53 15.09 -30.20 -1.59
CA GLY A 53 15.45 -31.22 -2.58
C GLY A 53 14.52 -32.42 -2.64
N GLN A 54 14.02 -32.90 -1.50
CA GLN A 54 13.10 -34.04 -1.44
C GLN A 54 11.70 -33.75 -2.01
N PHE A 55 11.28 -32.48 -2.08
CA PHE A 55 9.98 -32.05 -2.59
C PHE A 55 10.07 -31.44 -4.00
N ALA A 56 11.27 -31.09 -4.46
CA ALA A 56 11.46 -30.40 -5.73
C ALA A 56 11.01 -31.22 -6.94
N SER A 57 11.09 -32.55 -6.89
CA SER A 57 10.63 -33.46 -7.95
C SER A 57 9.14 -33.78 -7.89
N ASP A 58 8.48 -33.51 -6.76
CA ASP A 58 7.07 -33.84 -6.60
C ASP A 58 6.16 -32.82 -7.29
N ARG A 59 5.33 -33.34 -8.19
CA ARG A 59 4.42 -32.51 -8.99
C ARG A 59 3.46 -31.69 -8.13
N LEU A 60 2.90 -32.32 -7.08
CA LEU A 60 1.94 -31.67 -6.19
C LEU A 60 2.57 -30.45 -5.49
N HIS A 61 3.77 -30.61 -4.94
CA HIS A 61 4.46 -29.53 -4.24
C HIS A 61 4.84 -28.39 -5.20
N ARG A 62 5.21 -28.68 -6.45
CA ARG A 62 5.47 -27.66 -7.47
C ARG A 62 4.20 -26.89 -7.85
N GLU A 63 3.07 -27.58 -8.01
CA GLU A 63 1.77 -26.91 -8.25
C GLU A 63 1.38 -26.01 -7.07
N LEU A 64 1.65 -26.44 -5.83
CA LEU A 64 1.43 -25.64 -4.64
C LEU A 64 2.32 -24.39 -4.59
N LEU A 65 3.61 -24.50 -4.95
CA LEU A 65 4.52 -23.37 -5.02
C LEU A 65 4.06 -22.36 -6.08
N LYS A 66 3.65 -22.86 -7.26
CA LYS A 66 3.12 -22.01 -8.33
C LYS A 66 1.85 -21.28 -7.90
N LYS A 67 0.95 -21.96 -7.22
CA LYS A 67 -0.30 -21.36 -6.71
C LYS A 67 -0.03 -20.29 -5.65
N GLU A 68 0.96 -20.48 -4.79
CA GLU A 68 1.42 -19.46 -3.86
C GLU A 68 1.94 -18.20 -4.60
N PHE A 69 2.67 -18.40 -5.70
CA PHE A 69 3.08 -17.31 -6.56
C PHE A 69 1.87 -16.58 -7.15
N GLU A 70 0.91 -17.29 -7.72
CA GLU A 70 -0.29 -16.73 -8.35
C GLU A 70 -1.13 -15.90 -7.36
N LEU A 71 -1.17 -16.29 -6.08
CA LEU A 71 -1.84 -15.53 -5.03
C LEU A 71 -1.06 -14.30 -4.58
N GLY A 72 0.25 -14.39 -4.50
CA GLY A 72 1.11 -13.31 -4.01
C GLY A 72 1.46 -12.28 -5.07
N PHE A 73 1.50 -12.66 -6.34
CA PHE A 73 1.97 -11.81 -7.44
C PHE A 73 1.11 -10.55 -7.65
N PRO A 74 -0.23 -10.60 -7.59
CA PRO A 74 -1.06 -9.40 -7.76
C PRO A 74 -1.06 -8.48 -6.54
N LEU A 75 -0.51 -8.90 -5.39
CA LEU A 75 -0.56 -8.11 -4.18
C LEU A 75 0.52 -7.01 -4.19
N GLU A 76 0.07 -5.77 -4.23
CA GLU A 76 0.92 -4.56 -4.19
C GLU A 76 0.49 -3.63 -3.07
N HIS A 77 1.17 -3.74 -1.92
CA HIS A 77 0.90 -2.89 -0.76
C HIS A 77 2.19 -2.64 0.03
N PRO A 78 2.43 -1.45 0.60
CA PRO A 78 3.66 -1.14 1.34
C PRO A 78 3.92 -2.09 2.52
N ASN A 79 2.87 -2.64 3.12
CA ASN A 79 2.96 -3.54 4.27
C ASN A 79 2.76 -5.02 3.92
N VAL A 80 2.81 -5.38 2.64
CA VAL A 80 2.83 -6.76 2.14
C VAL A 80 4.14 -6.98 1.40
N VAL A 81 4.75 -8.16 1.56
CA VAL A 81 5.95 -8.51 0.79
C VAL A 81 5.61 -8.58 -0.69
N ARG A 82 6.43 -7.94 -1.53
CA ARG A 82 6.21 -7.97 -2.95
C ARG A 82 6.73 -9.27 -3.56
N THR A 83 5.90 -9.90 -4.37
CA THR A 83 6.27 -11.01 -5.23
C THR A 83 6.53 -10.48 -6.63
N TYR A 84 7.72 -10.78 -7.18
CA TYR A 84 8.18 -10.19 -8.43
C TYR A 84 8.05 -11.14 -9.61
N ASP A 85 8.39 -12.42 -9.39
CA ASP A 85 8.58 -13.35 -10.50
C ASP A 85 8.46 -14.80 -10.04
N PHE A 86 8.25 -15.71 -11.00
CA PHE A 86 8.39 -17.16 -10.82
C PHE A 86 9.38 -17.64 -11.87
N ILE A 87 10.51 -18.14 -11.42
CA ILE A 87 11.63 -18.50 -12.29
C ILE A 87 12.09 -19.93 -12.06
N GLN A 88 12.87 -20.44 -12.99
CA GLN A 88 13.69 -21.63 -12.80
C GLN A 88 15.13 -21.19 -12.53
N ASP A 89 15.57 -21.32 -11.29
CA ASP A 89 16.96 -21.03 -10.89
C ASP A 89 17.84 -22.25 -11.14
N SER A 90 19.11 -22.01 -11.48
CA SER A 90 20.05 -23.09 -11.83
C SER A 90 20.42 -24.00 -10.66
N GLU A 91 20.38 -23.49 -9.43
CA GLU A 91 20.74 -24.21 -8.20
C GLU A 91 19.52 -24.73 -7.45
N LEU A 92 18.43 -23.96 -7.45
CA LEU A 92 17.27 -24.18 -6.60
C LEU A 92 16.06 -24.76 -7.36
N GLY A 93 16.08 -24.78 -8.70
CA GLY A 93 14.93 -25.17 -9.51
C GLY A 93 13.84 -24.09 -9.53
N ASP A 94 12.57 -24.53 -9.46
CA ASP A 94 11.44 -23.60 -9.47
C ASP A 94 11.42 -22.71 -8.22
N CYS A 95 11.45 -21.39 -8.41
CA CYS A 95 11.53 -20.39 -7.34
C CYS A 95 10.52 -19.27 -7.48
N ILE A 96 9.95 -18.87 -6.37
CA ILE A 96 9.27 -17.57 -6.24
C ILE A 96 10.32 -16.51 -5.89
N VAL A 97 10.37 -15.44 -6.69
CA VAL A 97 11.22 -14.28 -6.43
C VAL A 97 10.43 -13.25 -5.64
N GLN A 98 10.89 -12.93 -4.44
CA GLN A 98 10.22 -11.99 -3.55
C GLN A 98 11.15 -10.86 -3.11
N GLU A 99 10.55 -9.77 -2.63
CA GLU A 99 11.24 -8.70 -1.93
C GLU A 99 12.06 -9.29 -0.78
N TYR A 100 13.37 -8.96 -0.75
CA TYR A 100 14.17 -9.23 0.44
C TYR A 100 13.94 -8.12 1.45
N VAL A 101 13.27 -8.43 2.54
CA VAL A 101 13.02 -7.49 3.63
C VAL A 101 14.14 -7.63 4.64
N GLN A 102 14.96 -6.57 4.77
CA GLN A 102 15.95 -6.48 5.82
C GLN A 102 15.28 -5.96 7.10
N GLY A 103 15.24 -6.79 8.12
CA GLY A 103 14.54 -6.48 9.37
C GLY A 103 14.44 -7.69 10.28
N ALA A 104 13.80 -7.48 11.44
CA ALA A 104 13.56 -8.49 12.46
C ALA A 104 12.12 -9.01 12.40
N ARG A 105 11.89 -10.21 12.92
CA ARG A 105 10.52 -10.70 13.12
C ARG A 105 9.82 -9.89 14.21
N LEU A 106 8.50 -9.87 14.16
CA LEU A 106 7.68 -9.08 15.07
C LEU A 106 7.98 -9.40 16.55
N ASP A 107 8.12 -10.69 16.89
CA ASP A 107 8.41 -11.16 18.25
C ASP A 107 9.80 -10.72 18.75
N GLU A 108 10.77 -10.64 17.85
CA GLU A 108 12.14 -10.17 18.13
C GLU A 108 12.19 -8.64 18.28
N TRP A 109 11.40 -7.91 17.49
CA TRP A 109 11.35 -6.46 17.52
C TRP A 109 10.54 -5.89 18.70
N LEU A 110 9.42 -6.53 19.07
CA LEU A 110 8.49 -6.03 20.09
C LEU A 110 9.15 -5.69 21.44
N PRO A 111 10.12 -6.46 21.97
CA PRO A 111 10.76 -6.14 23.24
C PRO A 111 11.40 -4.75 23.29
N THR A 112 12.01 -4.30 22.19
CA THR A 112 12.74 -3.03 22.09
C THR A 112 11.88 -1.86 21.60
N ALA A 113 10.70 -2.16 21.06
CA ALA A 113 9.85 -1.17 20.42
C ALA A 113 9.18 -0.21 21.40
N SER A 114 9.15 1.09 21.05
CA SER A 114 8.40 2.09 21.80
C SER A 114 6.88 1.87 21.67
N LYS A 115 6.10 2.37 22.63
CA LYS A 115 4.63 2.29 22.58
C LYS A 115 4.04 2.96 21.33
N LYS A 116 4.68 4.03 20.84
CA LYS A 116 4.29 4.72 19.62
C LYS A 116 4.54 3.84 18.39
N ALA A 117 5.72 3.22 18.31
CA ALA A 117 6.07 2.32 17.22
C ALA A 117 5.15 1.09 17.18
N ARG A 118 4.85 0.50 18.35
CA ARG A 118 3.90 -0.63 18.45
C ARG A 118 2.51 -0.27 17.95
N ARG A 119 1.99 0.93 18.28
CA ARG A 119 0.68 1.39 17.75
C ARG A 119 0.71 1.57 16.24
N ARG A 120 1.81 2.13 15.70
CA ARG A 120 1.99 2.28 14.27
C ARG A 120 1.98 0.91 13.58
N ALA A 121 2.74 -0.04 14.10
CA ALA A 121 2.80 -1.40 13.55
C ALA A 121 1.42 -2.08 13.54
N VAL A 122 0.61 -1.94 14.61
CA VAL A 122 -0.78 -2.42 14.62
C VAL A 122 -1.60 -1.79 13.49
N GLY A 123 -1.45 -0.48 13.26
CA GLY A 123 -2.12 0.20 12.14
C GLY A 123 -1.73 -0.38 10.79
N GLN A 124 -0.43 -0.55 10.56
CA GLN A 124 0.11 -1.10 9.31
C GLN A 124 -0.30 -2.56 9.07
N ILE A 125 -0.38 -3.39 10.11
CA ILE A 125 -0.91 -4.76 10.00
C ILE A 125 -2.37 -4.72 9.57
N LEU A 126 -3.19 -3.86 10.18
CA LEU A 126 -4.59 -3.70 9.80
C LEU A 126 -4.74 -3.14 8.38
N ASP A 127 -3.84 -2.25 7.93
CA ASP A 127 -3.83 -1.73 6.57
C ASP A 127 -3.56 -2.83 5.54
N ALA A 128 -2.56 -3.67 5.81
CA ALA A 128 -2.25 -4.83 4.98
C ALA A 128 -3.41 -5.82 4.95
N MET A 129 -3.97 -6.16 6.12
CA MET A 129 -5.11 -7.09 6.21
C MET A 129 -6.32 -6.58 5.43
N ALA A 130 -6.68 -5.30 5.58
CA ALA A 130 -7.79 -4.71 4.83
C ALA A 130 -7.54 -4.78 3.32
N TYR A 131 -6.30 -4.53 2.88
CA TYR A 131 -5.91 -4.59 1.48
C TYR A 131 -6.07 -5.97 0.88
N PHE A 132 -5.43 -7.01 1.46
CA PHE A 132 -5.51 -8.34 0.84
C PHE A 132 -6.89 -8.99 1.01
N HIS A 133 -7.63 -8.69 2.08
CA HIS A 133 -9.04 -9.11 2.22
C HIS A 133 -9.92 -8.49 1.13
N ALA A 134 -9.69 -7.23 0.75
CA ALA A 134 -10.40 -6.58 -0.35
C ALA A 134 -10.08 -7.22 -1.72
N GLN A 135 -8.91 -7.87 -1.85
CA GLN A 135 -8.54 -8.68 -3.04
C GLN A 135 -9.06 -10.12 -2.97
N GLY A 136 -9.87 -10.46 -1.96
CA GLY A 136 -10.39 -11.81 -1.75
C GLY A 136 -9.35 -12.81 -1.22
N VAL A 137 -8.19 -12.34 -0.78
CA VAL A 137 -7.12 -13.17 -0.21
C VAL A 137 -7.24 -13.22 1.31
N VAL A 138 -7.17 -14.40 1.90
CA VAL A 138 -7.09 -14.63 3.35
C VAL A 138 -5.78 -15.32 3.65
N HIS A 139 -5.01 -14.79 4.58
CA HIS A 139 -3.64 -15.25 4.86
C HIS A 139 -3.57 -16.63 5.53
N ARG A 140 -4.46 -16.90 6.50
CA ARG A 140 -4.65 -18.15 7.25
C ARG A 140 -3.51 -18.64 8.15
N ASP A 141 -2.32 -18.08 8.03
CA ASP A 141 -1.18 -18.35 8.92
C ASP A 141 -0.56 -17.06 9.43
N LEU A 142 -1.41 -16.09 9.80
CA LEU A 142 -0.92 -14.84 10.35
C LEU A 142 -0.39 -15.08 11.77
N LYS A 143 0.93 -14.88 11.95
CA LYS A 143 1.67 -15.10 13.21
C LYS A 143 2.87 -14.17 13.30
N PRO A 144 3.47 -13.99 14.48
CA PRO A 144 4.60 -13.07 14.63
C PRO A 144 5.78 -13.34 13.70
N SER A 145 6.09 -14.60 13.40
CA SER A 145 7.18 -14.96 12.48
C SER A 145 6.90 -14.62 11.01
N ASN A 146 5.62 -14.40 10.64
CA ASN A 146 5.21 -14.01 9.29
C ASN A 146 4.99 -12.49 9.18
N ILE A 147 5.45 -11.73 10.16
CA ILE A 147 5.43 -10.27 10.18
C ILE A 147 6.84 -9.79 10.45
N LEU A 148 7.44 -9.14 9.46
CA LEU A 148 8.75 -8.53 9.58
C LEU A 148 8.61 -7.03 9.87
N VAL A 149 9.53 -6.49 10.66
CA VAL A 149 9.68 -5.05 10.87
C VAL A 149 11.04 -4.67 10.31
N THR A 150 11.05 -3.70 9.40
CA THR A 150 12.28 -3.23 8.75
C THR A 150 13.30 -2.70 9.77
N ASP A 151 14.58 -2.75 9.46
CA ASP A 151 15.68 -2.34 10.37
C ASP A 151 15.55 -0.89 10.87
N ASN A 152 14.94 -0.01 10.10
CA ASN A 152 14.61 1.35 10.54
C ASN A 152 13.45 1.40 11.56
N GLY A 153 12.82 0.25 11.87
CA GLY A 153 11.70 0.11 12.79
C GLY A 153 10.42 0.85 12.37
N SER A 154 10.35 1.31 11.11
CA SER A 154 9.26 2.15 10.63
C SER A 154 8.15 1.37 9.93
N ASP A 155 8.47 0.29 9.24
CA ASP A 155 7.54 -0.38 8.35
C ASP A 155 7.40 -1.87 8.67
N VAL A 156 6.14 -2.29 8.70
CA VAL A 156 5.77 -3.71 8.81
C VAL A 156 5.62 -4.29 7.41
N LYS A 157 6.08 -5.53 7.24
CA LYS A 157 5.84 -6.35 6.04
C LYS A 157 5.25 -7.69 6.44
N ILE A 158 4.04 -7.98 5.98
CA ILE A 158 3.45 -9.32 6.09
C ILE A 158 4.03 -10.18 4.98
N ILE A 159 4.51 -11.35 5.35
CA ILE A 159 5.16 -12.30 4.46
C ILE A 159 4.42 -13.64 4.45
N ASP A 160 4.68 -14.45 3.45
CA ASP A 160 4.28 -15.87 3.35
C ASP A 160 2.77 -16.11 3.23
N PHE A 161 2.26 -15.97 2.01
CA PHE A 161 0.88 -16.29 1.64
C PHE A 161 0.68 -17.77 1.25
N GLY A 162 1.62 -18.63 1.61
CA GLY A 162 1.64 -20.04 1.25
C GLY A 162 0.40 -20.85 1.68
N LEU A 163 -0.32 -20.37 2.68
CA LEU A 163 -1.50 -21.03 3.24
C LEU A 163 -2.83 -20.38 2.85
N SER A 164 -2.79 -19.38 1.98
CA SER A 164 -3.98 -18.60 1.60
C SER A 164 -5.03 -19.40 0.83
N ASP A 165 -4.68 -20.59 0.32
CA ASP A 165 -5.60 -21.47 -0.38
C ASP A 165 -6.13 -22.62 0.50
N ALA A 166 -7.46 -22.68 0.67
CA ALA A 166 -8.12 -23.74 1.44
C ALA A 166 -7.92 -25.15 0.85
N ASP A 167 -7.84 -25.24 -0.46
CA ASP A 167 -7.75 -26.52 -1.16
C ASP A 167 -6.41 -27.22 -0.91
N ARG A 168 -5.34 -26.45 -0.57
CA ARG A 168 -4.03 -26.99 -0.21
C ARG A 168 -4.08 -27.95 0.99
N TYR A 169 -4.86 -27.59 2.00
CA TYR A 169 -4.94 -28.37 3.24
C TYR A 169 -5.73 -29.64 3.07
N ALA A 170 -6.79 -29.60 2.28
CA ALA A 170 -7.55 -30.78 1.92
C ALA A 170 -6.66 -31.80 1.22
N ILE A 171 -5.71 -31.35 0.40
CA ILE A 171 -4.79 -32.21 -0.35
C ILE A 171 -3.68 -32.78 0.54
N LEU A 172 -3.06 -31.95 1.39
CA LEU A 172 -1.93 -32.37 2.24
C LEU A 172 -2.37 -33.11 3.51
N LYS A 173 -3.67 -33.14 3.81
CA LYS A 173 -4.25 -33.77 5.04
C LYS A 173 -3.56 -33.32 6.35
N GLN A 174 -3.00 -32.10 6.35
CA GLN A 174 -2.37 -31.50 7.51
C GLN A 174 -3.25 -30.41 8.09
N PRO A 175 -3.31 -30.26 9.43
CA PRO A 175 -4.03 -29.14 10.04
C PRO A 175 -3.45 -27.81 9.56
N ALA A 176 -4.34 -26.91 9.14
CA ALA A 176 -3.94 -25.61 8.66
C ALA A 176 -3.55 -24.70 9.83
N GLY A 177 -2.30 -24.24 9.82
CA GLY A 177 -1.86 -23.13 10.66
C GLY A 177 -0.99 -23.54 11.86
N THR A 178 -0.50 -22.50 12.55
CA THR A 178 0.43 -22.65 13.68
C THR A 178 -0.34 -22.68 14.99
N GLU A 179 -0.06 -23.68 15.82
CA GLU A 179 -0.68 -23.83 17.14
C GLU A 179 -0.58 -22.53 17.95
N GLY A 180 -1.70 -22.09 18.53
CA GLY A 180 -1.82 -20.86 19.32
C GLY A 180 -2.22 -19.60 18.56
N PHE A 181 -2.05 -19.53 17.23
CA PHE A 181 -2.46 -18.37 16.40
C PHE A 181 -3.57 -18.73 15.41
N SER A 182 -3.69 -19.98 15.01
CA SER A 182 -4.70 -20.45 14.07
C SER A 182 -6.09 -20.49 14.68
N ALA A 183 -7.08 -20.12 13.90
CA ALA A 183 -8.46 -20.15 14.32
C ALA A 183 -8.95 -21.60 14.57
N PRO A 184 -9.83 -21.82 15.58
CA PRO A 184 -10.30 -23.17 15.92
C PRO A 184 -10.92 -23.92 14.74
N GLU A 185 -11.64 -23.24 13.87
CA GLU A 185 -12.23 -23.81 12.66
C GLU A 185 -11.19 -24.28 11.63
N GLN A 186 -9.97 -23.77 11.69
CA GLN A 186 -8.87 -24.25 10.86
C GLN A 186 -8.25 -25.57 11.40
N LEU A 187 -8.37 -25.78 12.71
CA LEU A 187 -7.81 -26.95 13.39
C LEU A 187 -8.84 -28.09 13.56
N GLY A 188 -10.13 -27.77 13.53
CA GLY A 188 -11.23 -28.65 13.92
C GLY A 188 -11.55 -29.82 12.99
N ASN A 189 -10.98 -29.89 11.79
CA ASN A 189 -11.20 -31.02 10.90
C ASN A 189 -10.30 -32.24 11.18
N ALA A 190 -9.36 -32.13 12.14
CA ALA A 190 -8.47 -33.22 12.48
C ALA A 190 -8.94 -34.06 13.70
N SER A 191 -9.80 -33.51 14.58
CA SER A 191 -10.25 -34.20 15.81
C SER A 191 -11.49 -35.07 15.64
N ASP A 192 -12.27 -34.91 14.56
CA ASP A 192 -13.47 -35.70 14.30
C ASP A 192 -13.22 -36.97 13.49
N ALA A 193 -12.00 -37.21 13.04
CA ALA A 193 -11.65 -38.44 12.29
C ALA A 193 -11.53 -39.69 13.18
N GLY A 194 -11.74 -39.55 14.49
CA GLY A 194 -11.53 -40.64 15.47
C GLY A 194 -12.74 -41.13 16.27
N LYS A 195 -13.93 -40.55 16.10
CA LYS A 195 -15.16 -41.03 16.76
C LYS A 195 -16.19 -41.40 15.72
N GLY A 196 -16.23 -42.71 15.45
CA GLY A 196 -17.30 -43.33 14.69
C GLY A 196 -18.62 -43.11 15.40
N ASP A 197 -19.47 -42.30 14.85
CA ASP A 197 -20.90 -42.47 14.91
C ASP A 197 -21.52 -41.97 13.60
N SER A 198 -22.34 -42.88 13.03
CA SER A 198 -23.00 -42.76 11.76
C SER A 198 -24.14 -41.75 11.82
N GLY A 199 -23.83 -40.49 11.65
CA GLY A 199 -24.78 -39.44 11.42
C GLY A 199 -24.28 -38.54 10.32
N ALA A 200 -24.92 -38.59 9.15
CA ALA A 200 -24.55 -37.83 7.96
C ALA A 200 -24.42 -36.33 8.23
N ALA A 201 -23.21 -35.91 8.61
CA ALA A 201 -22.80 -34.51 8.43
C ALA A 201 -22.34 -34.40 6.97
N ASN A 202 -23.18 -33.80 6.16
CA ASN A 202 -22.82 -33.39 4.80
C ASN A 202 -21.49 -32.66 4.88
N PRO A 203 -20.45 -33.04 4.10
CA PRO A 203 -19.31 -32.20 3.89
C PRO A 203 -19.84 -30.87 3.34
N SER A 204 -19.53 -29.77 4.03
CA SER A 204 -19.85 -28.44 3.51
C SER A 204 -19.32 -28.35 2.09
N PRO A 205 -20.12 -27.88 1.12
CA PRO A 205 -19.74 -27.92 -0.27
C PRO A 205 -18.43 -27.15 -0.45
N ALA A 206 -17.52 -27.75 -1.21
CA ALA A 206 -16.33 -27.11 -1.73
C ALA A 206 -16.77 -25.78 -2.39
N GLY A 207 -16.58 -24.66 -1.71
CA GLY A 207 -17.10 -23.35 -2.13
C GLY A 207 -17.39 -22.42 -0.96
N SER A 208 -17.02 -22.74 0.28
CA SER A 208 -17.16 -21.81 1.39
C SER A 208 -16.22 -20.62 1.16
N HIS A 209 -16.82 -19.47 0.86
CA HIS A 209 -16.16 -18.17 0.81
C HIS A 209 -15.13 -18.08 1.93
N THR A 210 -13.90 -17.78 1.54
CA THR A 210 -12.74 -17.59 2.40
C THR A 210 -13.09 -16.60 3.51
N ASP A 211 -13.33 -17.07 4.74
CA ASP A 211 -13.79 -16.21 5.82
C ASP A 211 -12.59 -15.44 6.40
N VAL A 212 -12.54 -14.14 6.16
CA VAL A 212 -11.55 -13.21 6.71
C VAL A 212 -11.46 -13.26 8.24
N ARG A 213 -12.45 -13.83 8.90
CA ARG A 213 -12.49 -13.99 10.36
C ARG A 213 -11.44 -14.93 10.90
N ALA A 214 -10.84 -15.79 10.07
CA ALA A 214 -9.68 -16.59 10.47
C ALA A 214 -8.47 -15.70 10.74
N ASP A 215 -8.16 -14.76 9.83
CA ASP A 215 -7.08 -13.79 10.04
C ASP A 215 -7.37 -12.81 11.17
N ILE A 216 -8.64 -12.43 11.36
CA ILE A 216 -9.07 -11.60 12.49
C ILE A 216 -8.80 -12.32 13.82
N TYR A 217 -9.04 -13.64 13.87
CA TYR A 217 -8.69 -14.43 15.04
C TYR A 217 -7.17 -14.40 15.29
N SER A 218 -6.39 -14.69 14.28
CA SER A 218 -4.93 -14.69 14.35
C SER A 218 -4.39 -13.32 14.80
N PHE A 219 -4.92 -12.23 14.24
CA PHE A 219 -4.63 -10.88 14.68
C PHE A 219 -4.99 -10.67 16.16
N GLY A 220 -6.15 -11.17 16.60
CA GLY A 220 -6.57 -11.13 18.01
C GLY A 220 -5.61 -11.84 18.95
N ARG A 221 -4.95 -12.92 18.49
CA ARG A 221 -3.91 -13.65 19.23
C ARG A 221 -2.56 -12.93 19.24
N ILE A 222 -2.25 -12.20 18.18
CA ILE A 222 -1.00 -11.42 18.05
C ILE A 222 -1.08 -10.13 18.88
N LEU A 223 -2.24 -9.47 18.90
CA LEU A 223 -2.43 -8.14 19.47
C LEU A 223 -1.99 -8.00 20.96
N PRO A 224 -2.19 -8.99 21.85
CA PRO A 224 -1.69 -8.93 23.22
C PRO A 224 -0.15 -8.76 23.35
N LEU A 225 0.61 -9.28 22.36
CA LEU A 225 2.07 -9.17 22.36
C LEU A 225 2.55 -7.72 22.30
N PHE A 226 1.75 -6.83 21.75
CA PHE A 226 2.05 -5.38 21.66
C PHE A 226 1.96 -4.66 23.02
N ARG A 227 1.32 -5.26 24.03
CA ARG A 227 1.18 -4.71 25.39
C ARG A 227 0.66 -3.26 25.42
N LEU A 228 -0.35 -2.96 24.58
CA LEU A 228 -0.90 -1.60 24.45
C LEU A 228 -2.01 -1.28 25.46
N GLY A 229 -2.68 -2.30 26.01
CA GLY A 229 -3.77 -2.15 26.98
C GLY A 229 -5.05 -1.51 26.42
N GLY A 230 -5.98 -1.17 27.30
CA GLY A 230 -7.18 -0.41 26.94
C GLY A 230 -8.02 -1.03 25.82
N VAL A 231 -8.30 -0.25 24.77
CA VAL A 231 -9.09 -0.70 23.62
C VAL A 231 -8.48 -1.92 22.94
N TYR A 232 -7.16 -2.00 22.86
CA TYR A 232 -6.47 -3.11 22.21
C TYR A 232 -6.70 -4.45 22.91
N SER A 233 -6.78 -4.47 24.25
CA SER A 233 -7.09 -5.68 25.02
C SER A 233 -8.54 -6.13 24.77
N ARG A 234 -9.48 -5.19 24.64
CA ARG A 234 -10.87 -5.49 24.30
C ARG A 234 -11.00 -6.06 22.89
N ILE A 235 -10.31 -5.43 21.93
CA ILE A 235 -10.26 -5.89 20.54
C ILE A 235 -9.67 -7.29 20.48
N ALA A 236 -8.54 -7.54 21.15
CA ALA A 236 -7.91 -8.86 21.19
C ALA A 236 -8.88 -9.95 21.63
N ARG A 237 -9.61 -9.70 22.73
CA ARG A 237 -10.58 -10.66 23.28
C ARG A 237 -11.73 -10.94 22.32
N LYS A 238 -12.31 -9.91 21.67
CA LYS A 238 -13.39 -10.08 20.71
C LYS A 238 -12.90 -10.75 19.43
N ALA A 239 -11.75 -10.33 18.90
CA ALA A 239 -11.16 -10.89 17.69
C ALA A 239 -10.83 -12.38 17.86
N SER A 240 -10.29 -12.79 19.03
CA SER A 240 -9.92 -14.19 19.32
C SER A 240 -11.06 -15.03 19.92
N ALA A 241 -12.32 -14.66 19.73
CA ALA A 241 -13.45 -15.49 20.11
C ALA A 241 -13.44 -16.81 19.33
N SER A 242 -13.75 -17.94 20.01
CA SER A 242 -13.76 -19.27 19.38
C SER A 242 -14.82 -19.36 18.28
N ASP A 243 -16.01 -18.78 18.51
CA ASP A 243 -17.08 -18.68 17.52
C ASP A 243 -16.79 -17.54 16.52
N PRO A 244 -16.61 -17.83 15.22
CA PRO A 244 -16.37 -16.81 14.20
C PRO A 244 -17.44 -15.71 14.15
N LYS A 245 -18.70 -16.05 14.45
CA LYS A 245 -19.81 -15.09 14.43
C LYS A 245 -19.72 -14.04 15.55
N LYS A 246 -18.98 -14.32 16.61
CA LYS A 246 -18.73 -13.39 17.73
C LYS A 246 -17.53 -12.49 17.49
N ARG A 247 -16.74 -12.73 16.46
CA ARG A 247 -15.61 -11.88 16.06
C ARG A 247 -16.10 -10.63 15.34
N TYR A 248 -15.16 -9.80 14.91
CA TYR A 248 -15.42 -8.73 13.95
C TYR A 248 -15.72 -9.33 12.58
N ALA A 249 -16.62 -8.70 11.82
CA ALA A 249 -16.95 -9.15 10.48
C ALA A 249 -15.85 -8.81 9.48
N ASN A 250 -15.11 -7.72 9.71
CA ASN A 250 -14.03 -7.24 8.86
C ASN A 250 -13.05 -6.35 9.64
N VAL A 251 -11.95 -6.00 9.00
CA VAL A 251 -10.89 -5.15 9.58
C VAL A 251 -11.39 -3.73 9.87
N GLU A 252 -12.32 -3.18 9.09
CA GLU A 252 -12.82 -1.83 9.26
C GLU A 252 -13.61 -1.65 10.57
N GLU A 253 -14.28 -2.70 11.04
CA GLU A 253 -14.89 -2.67 12.37
C GLU A 253 -13.84 -2.48 13.47
N ILE A 254 -12.70 -3.18 13.38
CA ILE A 254 -11.58 -3.03 14.32
C ILE A 254 -11.01 -1.61 14.26
N ARG A 255 -10.78 -1.09 13.07
CA ARG A 255 -10.28 0.28 12.88
C ARG A 255 -11.24 1.32 13.45
N SER A 256 -12.54 1.12 13.25
CA SER A 256 -13.57 2.02 13.77
C SER A 256 -13.58 2.03 15.30
N GLU A 257 -13.38 0.87 15.94
CA GLU A 257 -13.30 0.78 17.41
C GLU A 257 -12.05 1.48 17.96
N ILE A 258 -10.90 1.33 17.29
CA ILE A 258 -9.66 2.05 17.64
C ILE A 258 -9.90 3.57 17.51
N ARG A 259 -10.48 4.03 16.40
CA ARG A 259 -10.75 5.45 16.18
C ARG A 259 -11.68 6.03 17.27
N ARG A 260 -12.78 5.34 17.59
CA ARG A 260 -13.72 5.77 18.64
C ARG A 260 -13.06 5.87 20.01
N ALA A 261 -12.15 4.96 20.34
CA ALA A 261 -11.46 4.97 21.61
C ALA A 261 -10.42 6.10 21.74
N HIS A 262 -9.94 6.65 20.61
CA HIS A 262 -9.02 7.79 20.59
C HIS A 262 -9.76 9.15 20.55
N ILE A 263 -11.07 9.16 20.33
CA ILE A 263 -11.89 10.35 20.53
C ILE A 263 -11.93 10.57 22.05
N PRO A 264 -11.38 11.68 22.57
CA PRO A 264 -11.44 11.94 24.00
C PRO A 264 -12.91 11.91 24.38
N ALA A 265 -13.27 11.05 25.32
CA ALA A 265 -14.59 11.09 25.93
C ALA A 265 -14.71 12.46 26.60
N VAL A 266 -15.33 13.40 25.88
CA VAL A 266 -15.71 14.69 26.48
C VAL A 266 -16.68 14.32 27.59
N ALA A 267 -16.24 14.49 28.82
CA ALA A 267 -17.07 14.32 30.00
C ALA A 267 -18.18 15.39 29.95
N CYS A 268 -19.25 15.08 29.25
CA CYS A 268 -20.27 16.05 28.86
C CYS A 268 -21.43 16.20 29.84
N GLY A 269 -21.35 15.67 31.07
CA GLY A 269 -22.52 15.73 31.98
C GLY A 269 -22.61 16.99 32.86
N SER A 270 -21.49 17.49 33.36
CA SER A 270 -21.52 18.52 34.42
C SER A 270 -21.23 19.95 33.93
N VAL A 271 -20.64 20.12 32.77
CA VAL A 271 -20.30 21.45 32.24
C VAL A 271 -21.47 22.10 31.49
N LEU A 272 -22.39 21.29 30.94
CA LEU A 272 -23.50 21.79 30.13
C LEU A 272 -24.53 22.64 30.97
N PHE A 273 -24.72 22.27 32.25
CA PHE A 273 -25.67 22.97 33.13
C PHE A 273 -25.11 24.33 33.58
N LEU A 274 -23.84 24.44 33.86
CA LEU A 274 -23.18 25.70 34.20
C LEU A 274 -23.06 26.68 33.00
N LEU A 275 -22.93 26.13 31.78
CA LEU A 275 -22.88 26.94 30.54
C LEU A 275 -24.23 27.50 30.14
N LEU A 276 -25.37 26.84 30.47
CA LEU A 276 -26.72 27.35 30.19
C LEU A 276 -27.10 28.55 31.05
N VAL A 277 -26.63 28.65 32.29
CA VAL A 277 -26.88 29.78 33.19
C VAL A 277 -26.00 31.00 32.89
N ALA A 278 -24.75 30.75 32.47
CA ALA A 278 -23.82 31.82 32.02
C ALA A 278 -24.11 32.28 30.58
N GLY A 279 -24.83 31.46 29.78
CA GLY A 279 -25.02 31.65 28.36
C GLY A 279 -25.87 32.83 27.92
N GLY A 280 -26.78 33.32 28.79
CA GLY A 280 -27.67 34.45 28.46
C GLY A 280 -26.95 35.78 28.38
N VAL A 281 -25.95 36.02 29.23
CA VAL A 281 -25.15 37.25 29.22
C VAL A 281 -23.99 37.18 28.22
N PHE A 282 -23.44 35.95 28.09
CA PHE A 282 -22.32 35.72 27.16
C PHE A 282 -22.76 35.71 25.66
N ALA A 283 -24.01 35.39 25.38
CA ALA A 283 -24.51 35.34 24.00
C ALA A 283 -24.50 36.69 23.29
N VAL A 284 -24.77 37.81 23.96
CA VAL A 284 -24.77 39.13 23.33
C VAL A 284 -23.36 39.65 23.15
N VAL A 285 -22.47 39.42 24.09
CA VAL A 285 -21.06 39.80 23.98
C VAL A 285 -20.33 38.91 23.00
N SER A 286 -20.63 37.58 23.02
CA SER A 286 -20.04 36.61 22.08
C SER A 286 -20.49 36.83 20.63
N TYR A 287 -21.72 37.34 20.41
CA TYR A 287 -22.17 37.64 19.05
C TYR A 287 -21.33 38.73 18.37
N ARG A 288 -21.00 39.79 19.11
CA ARG A 288 -20.11 40.87 18.59
C ARG A 288 -18.68 40.38 18.39
N HIS A 289 -18.16 39.50 19.28
CA HIS A 289 -16.84 38.89 19.09
C HIS A 289 -16.80 37.87 17.98
N LYS A 290 -17.90 37.11 17.76
CA LYS A 290 -17.98 36.15 16.65
C LYS A 290 -17.98 36.81 15.29
N VAL A 291 -18.67 37.98 15.17
CA VAL A 291 -18.65 38.76 13.92
C VAL A 291 -17.23 39.30 13.64
N ALA A 292 -16.55 39.84 14.65
CA ALA A 292 -15.18 40.31 14.50
C ALA A 292 -14.17 39.17 14.23
N ALA A 293 -14.36 38.02 14.84
CA ALA A 293 -13.50 36.82 14.58
C ALA A 293 -13.78 36.19 13.21
N LEU A 294 -15.02 36.32 12.71
CA LEU A 294 -15.37 35.86 11.36
C LEU A 294 -14.73 36.76 10.29
N ASP A 295 -14.75 38.09 10.53
CA ASP A 295 -14.06 39.06 9.65
C ASP A 295 -12.53 38.82 9.64
N GLU A 296 -11.94 38.49 10.78
CA GLU A 296 -10.52 38.20 10.87
C GLU A 296 -10.18 36.86 10.19
N SER A 297 -11.04 35.85 10.37
CA SER A 297 -10.85 34.57 9.68
C SER A 297 -11.06 34.68 8.16
N LEU A 298 -12.01 35.50 7.72
CA LEU A 298 -12.19 35.82 6.31
C LEU A 298 -10.94 36.50 5.71
N ARG A 299 -10.36 37.47 6.41
CA ARG A 299 -9.09 38.09 5.99
C ARG A 299 -7.93 37.12 5.93
N GLN A 300 -7.85 36.20 6.91
CA GLN A 300 -6.83 35.13 6.89
C GLN A 300 -7.04 34.13 5.75
N TYR A 301 -8.30 33.84 5.39
CA TYR A 301 -8.62 33.03 4.22
C TYR A 301 -8.31 33.73 2.91
N GLU A 302 -8.67 35.01 2.80
CA GLU A 302 -8.29 35.84 1.64
C GLU A 302 -6.77 35.93 1.47
N GLN A 303 -6.04 36.03 2.58
CA GLN A 303 -4.57 36.05 2.56
C GLN A 303 -3.99 34.68 2.14
N LYS A 304 -4.57 33.59 2.62
CA LYS A 304 -4.15 32.23 2.22
C LYS A 304 -4.50 31.90 0.77
N VAL A 305 -5.64 32.41 0.28
CA VAL A 305 -6.03 32.28 -1.13
C VAL A 305 -5.06 33.09 -1.99
N ALA A 306 -4.71 34.32 -1.57
CA ALA A 306 -3.75 35.14 -2.29
C ALA A 306 -2.33 34.53 -2.32
N ASP A 307 -1.87 33.94 -1.19
CA ASP A 307 -0.61 33.18 -1.13
C ASP A 307 -0.64 31.93 -2.01
N PHE A 308 -1.78 31.27 -2.06
CA PHE A 308 -1.97 30.10 -2.94
C PHE A 308 -1.97 30.52 -4.42
N ASP A 309 -2.68 31.61 -4.77
CA ASP A 309 -2.70 32.13 -6.14
C ASP A 309 -1.30 32.58 -6.59
N GLU A 310 -0.51 33.22 -5.68
CA GLU A 310 0.88 33.54 -5.96
C GLU A 310 1.73 32.30 -6.22
N ARG A 311 1.54 31.25 -5.43
CA ARG A 311 2.27 29.98 -5.61
C ARG A 311 1.84 29.23 -6.86
N VAL A 312 0.54 29.30 -7.21
CA VAL A 312 0.03 28.77 -8.49
C VAL A 312 0.69 29.52 -9.65
N SER A 313 0.75 30.85 -9.57
CA SER A 313 1.42 31.67 -10.62
C SER A 313 2.92 31.35 -10.74
N GLN A 314 3.61 31.17 -9.61
CA GLN A 314 5.03 30.72 -9.61
C GLN A 314 5.20 29.34 -10.21
N PHE A 315 4.21 28.46 -10.01
CA PHE A 315 4.25 27.12 -10.57
C PHE A 315 3.89 27.12 -12.06
N GLU A 316 2.90 27.93 -12.47
CA GLU A 316 2.57 28.15 -13.88
C GLU A 316 3.79 28.71 -14.65
N ALA A 317 4.56 29.61 -14.02
CA ALA A 317 5.81 30.08 -14.57
C ALA A 317 6.84 28.97 -14.75
N LYS A 318 6.97 28.06 -13.76
CA LYS A 318 7.86 26.88 -13.86
C LYS A 318 7.36 25.86 -14.88
N VAL A 319 6.04 25.70 -15.02
CA VAL A 319 5.44 24.86 -16.05
C VAL A 319 5.76 25.43 -17.45
N SER A 320 5.65 26.76 -17.60
CA SER A 320 5.99 27.45 -18.86
C SER A 320 7.48 27.33 -19.19
N GLU A 321 8.36 27.45 -18.19
CA GLU A 321 9.81 27.23 -18.35
C GLU A 321 10.11 25.79 -18.76
N PHE A 322 9.41 24.84 -18.15
CA PHE A 322 9.53 23.42 -18.50
C PHE A 322 8.93 23.08 -19.87
N GLU A 323 7.83 23.72 -20.28
CA GLU A 323 7.30 23.59 -21.64
C GLU A 323 8.31 24.08 -22.68
N ALA A 324 9.06 25.14 -22.36
CA ALA A 324 10.15 25.61 -23.19
C ALA A 324 11.32 24.60 -23.25
N GLU A 325 11.74 24.05 -22.10
CA GLU A 325 12.74 22.97 -22.05
C GLU A 325 12.25 21.69 -22.78
N LYS A 326 10.96 21.35 -22.67
CA LYS A 326 10.34 20.25 -23.39
C LYS A 326 10.33 20.47 -24.90
N ALA A 327 10.14 21.72 -25.36
CA ALA A 327 10.25 22.06 -26.77
C ALA A 327 11.68 21.86 -27.28
N GLU A 328 12.69 22.33 -26.53
CA GLU A 328 14.10 22.14 -26.83
C GLU A 328 14.50 20.64 -26.79
N PHE A 329 13.95 19.91 -25.80
CA PHE A 329 14.12 18.46 -25.70
C PHE A 329 13.45 17.71 -26.86
N SER A 330 12.25 18.17 -27.31
CA SER A 330 11.54 17.60 -28.45
C SER A 330 12.36 17.72 -29.76
N GLU A 331 13.10 18.80 -29.89
CA GLU A 331 14.01 19.03 -30.99
C GLU A 331 15.25 18.11 -30.93
N THR A 332 15.84 17.98 -29.74
CA THR A 332 16.94 17.04 -29.47
C THR A 332 16.49 15.57 -29.61
N TYR A 333 15.26 15.28 -29.20
CA TYR A 333 14.63 13.97 -29.31
C TYR A 333 14.32 13.58 -30.77
N SER A 334 13.98 14.56 -31.64
CA SER A 334 13.78 14.29 -33.06
C SER A 334 15.07 13.81 -33.75
N GLN A 335 16.21 14.26 -33.27
CA GLN A 335 17.55 13.79 -33.72
C GLN A 335 17.91 12.38 -33.20
N TRP A 336 17.26 11.91 -32.09
CA TRP A 336 17.46 10.58 -31.52
C TRP A 336 16.56 9.50 -32.15
N LYS A 337 15.64 9.94 -33.02
CA LYS A 337 14.57 9.12 -33.62
C LYS A 337 14.99 7.91 -34.44
N ASP A 338 16.28 7.79 -34.76
CA ASP A 338 16.82 6.71 -35.61
C ASP A 338 17.17 5.41 -34.89
N ASN A 339 16.90 5.28 -33.56
CA ASN A 339 17.21 4.09 -32.79
C ASN A 339 15.94 3.41 -32.24
N THR A 340 15.19 2.76 -33.12
CA THR A 340 13.83 2.26 -32.96
C THR A 340 13.57 1.37 -31.72
N ALA A 341 14.54 0.57 -31.31
CA ALA A 341 14.37 -0.34 -30.17
C ALA A 341 14.43 0.37 -28.82
N LYS A 342 15.38 1.30 -28.64
CA LYS A 342 15.51 2.11 -27.41
C LYS A 342 14.34 3.06 -27.24
N GLN A 343 13.81 3.55 -28.35
CA GLN A 343 12.63 4.42 -28.40
C GLN A 343 11.37 3.71 -27.90
N THR A 344 11.15 2.46 -28.28
CA THR A 344 9.99 1.68 -27.81
C THR A 344 10.04 1.44 -26.32
N ILE A 345 11.19 1.10 -25.79
CA ILE A 345 11.39 0.86 -24.34
C ILE A 345 11.14 2.13 -23.53
N PHE A 346 11.66 3.28 -24.01
CA PHE A 346 11.47 4.57 -23.37
C PHE A 346 9.98 4.97 -23.32
N GLU A 347 9.27 4.84 -24.44
CA GLU A 347 7.84 5.18 -24.50
C GLU A 347 6.97 4.30 -23.57
N VAL A 348 7.29 3.01 -23.47
CA VAL A 348 6.63 2.10 -22.54
C VAL A 348 6.92 2.50 -21.08
N ALA A 349 8.17 2.80 -20.76
CA ALA A 349 8.57 3.24 -19.43
C ALA A 349 7.91 4.57 -19.05
N LYS A 350 7.89 5.53 -19.98
CA LYS A 350 7.24 6.83 -19.84
C LYS A 350 5.73 6.68 -19.58
N LYS A 351 5.03 5.89 -20.40
CA LYS A 351 3.59 5.65 -20.22
C LYS A 351 3.26 4.98 -18.88
N GLN A 352 4.09 4.07 -18.42
CA GLN A 352 3.92 3.44 -17.12
C GLN A 352 4.16 4.45 -15.97
N MET A 353 5.14 5.30 -16.11
CA MET A 353 5.43 6.38 -15.16
C MET A 353 4.28 7.40 -15.09
N GLU A 354 3.78 7.88 -16.24
CA GLU A 354 2.63 8.78 -16.34
C GLU A 354 1.39 8.20 -15.64
N LYS A 355 1.10 6.91 -15.89
CA LYS A 355 0.00 6.20 -15.23
C LYS A 355 0.16 6.14 -13.70
N SER A 356 1.38 5.98 -13.21
CA SER A 356 1.65 5.94 -11.78
C SER A 356 1.47 7.32 -11.13
N ILE A 357 1.90 8.38 -11.80
CA ILE A 357 1.70 9.76 -11.35
C ILE A 357 0.20 10.11 -11.32
N ASP A 358 -0.55 9.76 -12.35
CA ASP A 358 -2.01 9.96 -12.38
C ASP A 358 -2.70 9.20 -11.23
N ALA A 359 -2.29 7.97 -10.94
CA ALA A 359 -2.81 7.19 -9.81
C ALA A 359 -2.55 7.85 -8.45
N TYR A 360 -1.46 8.60 -8.32
CA TYR A 360 -1.16 9.36 -7.10
C TYR A 360 -2.15 10.54 -6.92
N TYR A 361 -2.47 11.25 -8.01
CA TYR A 361 -3.39 12.40 -7.95
C TYR A 361 -4.87 12.02 -7.98
N ALA A 362 -5.24 10.85 -8.47
CA ALA A 362 -6.63 10.42 -8.66
C ALA A 362 -7.51 10.55 -7.40
N PRO A 363 -7.06 10.11 -6.20
CA PRO A 363 -7.87 10.24 -4.98
C PRO A 363 -8.13 11.70 -4.58
N MET A 364 -7.19 12.60 -4.88
CA MET A 364 -7.34 14.04 -4.63
C MET A 364 -8.34 14.66 -5.57
N MET A 365 -8.25 14.32 -6.86
CA MET A 365 -9.18 14.79 -7.89
C MET A 365 -10.62 14.40 -7.60
N GLU A 366 -10.84 13.17 -7.11
CA GLU A 366 -12.17 12.69 -6.71
C GLU A 366 -12.72 13.45 -5.51
N LYS A 367 -11.89 13.69 -4.50
CA LYS A 367 -12.31 14.47 -3.32
C LYS A 367 -12.72 15.90 -3.69
N VAL A 368 -11.95 16.58 -4.52
CA VAL A 368 -12.25 17.96 -4.94
C VAL A 368 -13.51 18.02 -5.82
N LYS A 369 -13.79 16.98 -6.61
CA LYS A 369 -15.01 16.89 -7.43
C LYS A 369 -16.27 16.58 -6.63
N SER A 370 -16.15 16.02 -5.42
CA SER A 370 -17.30 15.64 -4.61
C SER A 370 -18.21 16.84 -4.28
N PRO A 371 -19.51 16.72 -4.47
CA PRO A 371 -20.47 17.77 -4.09
C PRO A 371 -20.49 18.09 -2.59
N SER A 372 -20.12 17.12 -1.76
CA SER A 372 -20.05 17.23 -0.30
C SER A 372 -18.70 17.74 0.22
N CYS A 373 -17.86 18.23 -0.68
CA CYS A 373 -16.54 18.71 -0.37
C CYS A 373 -16.58 20.04 0.37
N ASP A 374 -16.17 20.04 1.65
CA ASP A 374 -15.93 21.24 2.41
C ASP A 374 -14.55 21.79 2.08
N ILE A 375 -14.52 22.93 1.36
CA ILE A 375 -13.28 23.57 0.88
C ILE A 375 -12.38 24.00 2.06
N ALA A 376 -12.95 24.37 3.20
CA ALA A 376 -12.18 24.76 4.37
C ALA A 376 -11.40 23.56 4.96
N SER A 377 -12.03 22.41 5.02
CA SER A 377 -11.39 21.16 5.45
C SER A 377 -10.35 20.65 4.45
N ILE A 378 -10.60 20.85 3.17
CA ILE A 378 -9.69 20.42 2.10
C ILE A 378 -8.48 21.34 1.96
N SER A 379 -8.62 22.65 2.15
CA SER A 379 -7.47 23.56 1.99
C SER A 379 -6.32 23.23 2.94
N SER A 380 -6.61 22.89 4.20
CA SER A 380 -5.60 22.45 5.17
C SER A 380 -4.96 21.11 4.77
N TRP A 381 -5.77 20.19 4.27
CA TRP A 381 -5.30 18.87 3.85
C TRP A 381 -4.50 18.92 2.54
N VAL A 382 -4.96 19.74 1.57
CA VAL A 382 -4.25 20.01 0.31
C VAL A 382 -2.92 20.69 0.60
N TYR A 383 -2.90 21.69 1.50
CA TYR A 383 -1.67 22.36 1.89
C TYR A 383 -0.67 21.36 2.50
N GLN A 384 -1.11 20.50 3.40
CA GLN A 384 -0.26 19.48 4.03
C GLN A 384 0.27 18.47 3.00
N TYR A 385 -0.57 18.07 2.04
CA TYR A 385 -0.21 17.11 0.99
C TYR A 385 0.76 17.70 -0.05
N MET A 386 0.70 19.00 -0.25
CA MET A 386 1.52 19.74 -1.23
C MET A 386 2.83 20.27 -0.64
N THR A 387 2.91 20.47 0.67
CA THR A 387 4.13 20.93 1.36
C THR A 387 5.06 19.77 1.73
N ASP A 388 4.53 18.56 1.83
CA ASP A 388 5.35 17.38 2.08
C ASP A 388 6.08 16.98 0.79
N ASN A 389 7.38 16.70 0.91
CA ASN A 389 8.21 16.16 -0.17
C ASN A 389 7.75 14.76 -0.65
N LEU A 390 6.58 14.31 -0.21
CA LEU A 390 6.03 12.98 -0.49
C LEU A 390 5.83 12.73 -1.98
N ILE A 391 5.36 13.74 -2.74
CA ILE A 391 5.21 13.60 -4.19
C ILE A 391 6.57 13.45 -4.87
N GLN A 392 7.57 14.22 -4.45
CA GLN A 392 8.92 14.13 -5.00
C GLN A 392 9.56 12.77 -4.70
N GLU A 393 9.31 12.24 -3.51
CA GLU A 393 9.78 10.91 -3.12
C GLU A 393 9.04 9.82 -3.89
N TYR A 394 7.73 9.96 -4.09
CA TYR A 394 6.92 9.04 -4.88
C TYR A 394 7.35 9.04 -6.35
N VAL A 395 7.52 10.22 -6.97
CA VAL A 395 8.00 10.36 -8.35
C VAL A 395 9.38 9.71 -8.50
N ARG A 396 10.32 10.02 -7.59
CA ARG A 396 11.66 9.42 -7.60
C ARG A 396 11.61 7.89 -7.47
N LYS A 397 10.77 7.36 -6.58
CA LYS A 397 10.57 5.92 -6.41
C LYS A 397 10.01 5.29 -7.69
N THR A 398 8.99 5.90 -8.29
CA THR A 398 8.38 5.46 -9.54
C THR A 398 9.39 5.44 -10.69
N ILE A 399 10.25 6.45 -10.78
CA ILE A 399 11.33 6.49 -11.78
C ILE A 399 12.31 5.34 -11.57
N ASN A 400 12.75 5.11 -10.34
CA ASN A 400 13.66 4.02 -10.02
C ASN A 400 13.06 2.64 -10.32
N GLU A 401 11.76 2.46 -10.04
CA GLU A 401 11.02 1.24 -10.36
C GLU A 401 10.92 1.03 -11.88
N CYS A 402 10.64 2.08 -12.64
CA CYS A 402 10.60 2.03 -14.10
C CYS A 402 12.00 1.78 -14.67
N SER A 403 13.02 2.47 -14.19
CA SER A 403 14.41 2.30 -14.61
C SER A 403 14.90 0.87 -14.38
N GLY A 404 14.63 0.31 -13.18
CA GLY A 404 14.96 -1.07 -12.85
C GLY A 404 14.20 -2.10 -13.68
N ARG A 405 12.87 -1.89 -13.88
CA ARG A 405 12.00 -2.81 -14.65
C ARG A 405 12.39 -2.92 -16.11
N TYR A 406 12.77 -1.80 -16.73
CA TYR A 406 13.08 -1.72 -18.16
C TYR A 406 14.59 -1.69 -18.44
N SER A 407 15.43 -1.82 -17.40
CA SER A 407 16.90 -1.82 -17.50
C SER A 407 17.45 -0.64 -18.31
N LEU A 408 16.95 0.55 -17.98
CA LEU A 408 17.32 1.77 -18.70
C LEU A 408 18.79 2.14 -18.44
N ASP A 409 19.47 2.64 -19.49
CA ASP A 409 20.78 3.24 -19.31
C ASP A 409 20.68 4.64 -18.63
N SER A 410 21.77 5.11 -18.05
CA SER A 410 21.81 6.36 -17.28
C SER A 410 21.31 7.58 -18.06
N ARG A 411 21.48 7.62 -19.37
CA ARG A 411 21.02 8.69 -20.24
C ARG A 411 19.51 8.64 -20.41
N THR A 412 18.95 7.45 -20.66
CA THR A 412 17.51 7.21 -20.81
C THR A 412 16.79 7.41 -19.48
N GLU A 413 17.42 7.02 -18.37
CA GLU A 413 16.91 7.30 -17.02
C GLU A 413 16.81 8.80 -16.73
N GLN A 414 17.81 9.58 -17.11
CA GLN A 414 17.78 11.03 -16.98
C GLN A 414 16.67 11.67 -17.83
N GLN A 415 16.44 11.14 -19.03
CA GLN A 415 15.33 11.56 -19.90
C GLN A 415 13.97 11.21 -19.30
N LEU A 416 13.84 10.03 -18.71
CA LEU A 416 12.62 9.61 -18.01
C LEU A 416 12.33 10.49 -16.79
N LYS A 417 13.39 10.92 -16.09
CA LYS A 417 13.29 11.85 -14.97
C LYS A 417 12.75 13.21 -15.41
N LEU A 418 13.28 13.78 -16.49
CA LEU A 418 12.78 15.04 -17.06
C LEU A 418 11.33 14.91 -17.52
N ALA A 419 10.97 13.80 -18.17
CA ALA A 419 9.59 13.53 -18.56
C ALA A 419 8.66 13.40 -17.36
N ALA A 420 9.13 12.76 -16.27
CA ALA A 420 8.37 12.58 -15.03
C ALA A 420 8.11 13.90 -14.32
N ASP A 421 9.13 14.77 -14.22
CA ASP A 421 9.01 16.08 -13.59
C ASP A 421 7.99 16.95 -14.35
N GLY A 422 8.03 16.88 -15.70
CA GLY A 422 7.07 17.60 -16.53
C GLY A 422 5.66 17.09 -16.43
N TYR A 423 5.48 15.80 -16.51
CA TYR A 423 4.15 15.20 -16.39
C TYR A 423 3.55 15.44 -14.99
N ASN A 424 4.38 15.36 -13.95
CA ASN A 424 3.98 15.69 -12.60
C ASN A 424 3.54 17.16 -12.48
N ALA A 425 4.24 18.08 -13.13
CA ALA A 425 3.88 19.49 -13.19
C ALA A 425 2.53 19.72 -13.91
N GLU A 426 2.29 19.04 -15.02
CA GLU A 426 1.00 19.08 -15.73
C GLU A 426 -0.14 18.50 -14.87
N ALA A 427 0.09 17.34 -14.23
CA ALA A 427 -0.90 16.72 -13.35
C ALA A 427 -1.26 17.63 -12.19
N TYR A 428 -0.26 18.27 -11.59
CA TYR A 428 -0.44 19.27 -10.55
C TYR A 428 -1.22 20.50 -11.04
N GLY A 429 -0.89 21.02 -12.24
CA GLY A 429 -1.61 22.15 -12.86
C GLY A 429 -3.10 21.87 -13.05
N ARG A 430 -3.45 20.69 -13.58
CA ARG A 430 -4.86 20.24 -13.71
C ARG A 430 -5.58 20.21 -12.36
N TYR A 431 -4.89 19.80 -11.32
CA TYR A 431 -5.45 19.76 -9.97
C TYR A 431 -5.62 21.16 -9.39
N ALA A 432 -4.61 22.03 -9.50
CA ALA A 432 -4.64 23.42 -9.03
C ALA A 432 -5.75 24.22 -9.70
N GLU A 433 -5.95 24.05 -10.99
CA GLU A 433 -7.03 24.68 -11.75
C GLU A 433 -8.42 24.25 -11.27
N LEU A 434 -8.60 22.94 -11.04
CA LEU A 434 -9.86 22.40 -10.50
C LEU A 434 -10.13 22.95 -9.10
N PHE A 435 -9.12 23.01 -8.25
CA PHE A 435 -9.23 23.54 -6.89
C PHE A 435 -9.55 25.02 -6.90
N LYS A 436 -8.88 25.81 -7.73
CA LYS A 436 -9.15 27.24 -7.91
C LYS A 436 -10.60 27.47 -8.32
N LYS A 437 -11.08 26.78 -9.36
CA LYS A 437 -12.47 26.86 -9.82
C LYS A 437 -13.46 26.55 -8.69
N ARG A 438 -13.20 25.54 -7.89
CA ARG A 438 -14.07 25.17 -6.75
C ARG A 438 -14.00 26.19 -5.62
N SER A 439 -12.84 26.79 -5.37
CA SER A 439 -12.65 27.88 -4.41
C SER A 439 -13.44 29.12 -4.81
N ASP A 440 -13.40 29.48 -6.09
CA ASP A 440 -14.14 30.61 -6.64
C ASP A 440 -15.67 30.38 -6.55
N GLU A 441 -16.14 29.18 -6.89
CA GLU A 441 -17.55 28.77 -6.73
C GLU A 441 -18.02 28.87 -5.27
N TRP A 442 -17.18 28.47 -4.33
CA TRP A 442 -17.46 28.55 -2.90
C TRP A 442 -17.49 29.99 -2.38
N GLN A 443 -16.51 30.82 -2.79
CA GLN A 443 -16.49 32.27 -2.46
C GLN A 443 -17.73 32.95 -2.99
N ALA A 444 -18.14 32.69 -4.23
CA ALA A 444 -19.34 33.22 -4.82
C ALA A 444 -20.60 32.85 -4.04
N ALA A 445 -20.69 31.58 -3.61
CA ALA A 445 -21.82 31.06 -2.81
C ALA A 445 -21.87 31.72 -1.41
N MET A 446 -20.69 31.96 -0.79
CA MET A 446 -20.60 32.65 0.52
C MET A 446 -20.99 34.12 0.41
N THR A 447 -20.56 34.80 -0.65
CA THR A 447 -20.92 36.22 -0.91
C THR A 447 -22.43 36.36 -1.14
N ALA A 448 -23.02 35.47 -1.98
CA ALA A 448 -24.47 35.45 -2.21
C ALA A 448 -25.28 35.15 -0.93
N SER A 449 -24.75 34.31 -0.04
CA SER A 449 -25.35 34.01 1.25
C SER A 449 -25.25 35.15 2.26
N SER A 450 -24.23 36.00 2.14
CA SER A 450 -24.08 37.21 2.99
C SER A 450 -24.94 38.38 2.51
N GLU A 451 -25.23 38.46 1.22
CA GLU A 451 -26.13 39.49 0.64
C GLU A 451 -27.63 39.15 0.83
N ALA A 452 -27.94 37.87 1.12
CA ALA A 452 -29.31 37.39 1.36
C ALA A 452 -29.73 37.46 2.84
N ARG A 453 -28.88 37.92 3.75
CA ARG A 453 -29.16 38.21 5.16
C ARG A 453 -29.10 39.71 5.45
#